data_cc0c8e9e49b1abe38fb77e1e5ad15285
#
_entry.id   cc0c8e9e49b1abe38fb77e1e5ad15285
#
_cell.length_a   1.000
_cell.length_b   1.000
_cell.length_c   1.000
_cell.angle_alpha   90.00
_cell.angle_beta   90.00
_cell.angle_gamma   90.00
#
_symmetry.space_group_name_H-M   'P 1'
#
loop_
_entity.id
_entity.type
_entity.pdbx_description
1 polymer ?
#
loop_
_entity_poly.entity_id
_entity_poly.type
_entity_poly.pdbx_seq_one_letter_code
_entity_poly.pdbx_strand_id
1 'polypeptide(L)'
;MNETTPDRLIIAIVQNDDVHELVQKLVENRFGVTRLPAAGGFLRRENAIVLVAASESRVPAFLAIVRETCRTRISNWLPPIDDGTFGLYAQPIEVEIGGAVLFALPIERAELLTQFSGF
;
A
#
# COMPACT_ATOMS: atom_id res chain seq x y z
N MET A 1 -25.82 -11.57 -8.56
CA MET A 1 -24.47 -11.03 -8.61
C MET A 1 -23.50 -12.06 -8.06
N ASN A 2 -22.44 -12.28 -8.74
CA ASN A 2 -21.42 -13.22 -8.38
C ASN A 2 -20.54 -12.64 -7.27
N GLU A 3 -20.08 -13.49 -6.34
CA GLU A 3 -19.17 -13.04 -5.28
C GLU A 3 -17.86 -12.49 -5.82
N THR A 4 -17.49 -12.87 -7.05
CA THR A 4 -16.26 -12.39 -7.68
C THR A 4 -16.41 -11.03 -8.32
N THR A 5 -17.64 -10.49 -8.41
CA THR A 5 -17.85 -9.18 -8.99
C THR A 5 -17.43 -8.11 -7.98
N PRO A 6 -16.44 -7.27 -8.31
CA PRO A 6 -16.02 -6.25 -7.39
C PRO A 6 -17.06 -5.15 -7.25
N ASP A 7 -17.36 -4.76 -6.04
CA ASP A 7 -18.25 -3.65 -5.75
C ASP A 7 -17.64 -2.63 -4.80
N ARG A 8 -16.36 -2.84 -4.44
CA ARG A 8 -15.62 -1.89 -3.61
C ARG A 8 -14.26 -1.61 -4.25
N LEU A 9 -13.91 -0.34 -4.28
CA LEU A 9 -12.57 0.09 -4.63
C LEU A 9 -11.86 0.47 -3.34
N ILE A 10 -10.74 -0.17 -3.07
CA ILE A 10 -9.95 0.12 -1.89
C ILE A 10 -8.69 0.84 -2.32
N ILE A 11 -8.46 1.99 -1.71
CA ILE A 11 -7.25 2.77 -1.92
C ILE A 11 -6.47 2.70 -0.61
N ALA A 12 -5.29 2.11 -0.66
CA ALA A 12 -4.44 2.00 0.52
C ALA A 12 -3.18 2.83 0.31
N ILE A 13 -2.86 3.66 1.29
CA ILE A 13 -1.62 4.42 1.30
C ILE A 13 -0.76 3.79 2.38
N VAL A 14 0.37 3.21 1.96
CA VAL A 14 1.26 2.47 2.85
C VAL A 14 2.68 2.96 2.66
N GLN A 15 3.56 2.60 3.60
CA GLN A 15 4.96 2.96 3.46
C GLN A 15 5.66 2.02 2.47
N ASN A 16 6.69 2.55 1.80
CA ASN A 16 7.45 1.74 0.85
C ASN A 16 8.07 0.51 1.48
N ASP A 17 8.40 0.58 2.76
CA ASP A 17 8.97 -0.57 3.47
C ASP A 17 8.01 -1.76 3.50
N ASP A 18 6.72 -1.50 3.40
CA ASP A 18 5.69 -2.53 3.56
C ASP A 18 5.04 -2.95 2.25
N VAL A 19 5.16 -2.14 1.20
CA VAL A 19 4.36 -2.33 0.00
C VAL A 19 4.69 -3.61 -0.74
N HIS A 20 5.95 -4.01 -0.77
CA HIS A 20 6.34 -5.23 -1.49
C HIS A 20 5.69 -6.46 -0.87
N GLU A 21 5.78 -6.61 0.44
CA GLU A 21 5.17 -7.74 1.14
C GLU A 21 3.65 -7.68 1.04
N LEU A 22 3.08 -6.48 1.17
CA LEU A 22 1.64 -6.31 1.05
C LEU A 22 1.13 -6.77 -0.32
N VAL A 23 1.77 -6.30 -1.39
CA VAL A 23 1.36 -6.68 -2.75
C VAL A 23 1.52 -8.18 -2.95
N GLN A 24 2.62 -8.76 -2.48
CA GLN A 24 2.86 -10.19 -2.62
C GLN A 24 1.76 -11.00 -1.93
N LYS A 25 1.41 -10.65 -0.71
CA LYS A 25 0.37 -11.39 0.02
C LYS A 25 -1.01 -11.19 -0.58
N LEU A 26 -1.29 -9.99 -1.09
CA LEU A 26 -2.57 -9.75 -1.76
C LEU A 26 -2.70 -10.60 -3.02
N VAL A 27 -1.64 -10.66 -3.83
CA VAL A 27 -1.66 -11.47 -5.04
C VAL A 27 -1.79 -12.96 -4.70
N GLU A 28 -1.09 -13.43 -3.69
CA GLU A 28 -1.21 -14.82 -3.24
C GLU A 28 -2.63 -15.17 -2.82
N ASN A 29 -3.36 -14.19 -2.31
CA ASN A 29 -4.74 -14.36 -1.88
C ASN A 29 -5.74 -13.96 -2.97
N ARG A 30 -5.28 -13.87 -4.21
CA ARG A 30 -6.10 -13.65 -5.40
C ARG A 30 -6.80 -12.30 -5.44
N PHE A 31 -6.20 -11.29 -4.86
CA PHE A 31 -6.63 -9.93 -5.08
C PHE A 31 -5.96 -9.35 -6.32
N GLY A 32 -6.74 -8.62 -7.12
CA GLY A 32 -6.16 -7.84 -8.21
C GLY A 32 -5.62 -6.54 -7.66
N VAL A 33 -4.32 -6.31 -7.83
CA VAL A 33 -3.63 -5.21 -7.21
C VAL A 33 -2.97 -4.32 -8.26
N THR A 34 -3.18 -3.02 -8.14
CA THR A 34 -2.44 -2.03 -8.91
C THR A 34 -1.64 -1.18 -7.94
N ARG A 35 -0.35 -1.11 -8.16
CA ARG A 35 0.54 -0.28 -7.36
C ARG A 35 0.84 1.00 -8.12
N LEU A 36 0.71 2.14 -7.44
CA LEU A 36 1.06 3.43 -7.99
C LEU A 36 2.17 4.04 -7.15
N PRO A 37 3.17 4.62 -7.79
CA PRO A 37 4.19 5.35 -7.03
C PRO A 37 3.58 6.61 -6.43
N ALA A 38 3.96 6.94 -5.21
CA ALA A 38 3.59 8.20 -4.62
C ALA A 38 4.46 9.30 -5.23
N ALA A 39 3.82 10.34 -5.74
CA ALA A 39 4.51 11.46 -6.35
C ALA A 39 3.85 12.75 -5.92
N GLY A 40 4.63 13.83 -5.88
CA GLY A 40 4.15 15.13 -5.52
C GLY A 40 4.34 15.49 -4.06
N GLY A 41 4.05 16.74 -3.73
CA GLY A 41 4.35 17.29 -2.41
C GLY A 41 3.42 16.84 -1.30
N PHE A 42 2.26 16.33 -1.63
CA PHE A 42 1.29 15.92 -0.61
C PHE A 42 1.64 14.58 0.01
N LEU A 43 2.03 13.62 -0.83
CA LEU A 43 2.44 12.31 -0.35
C LEU A 43 3.95 12.26 -0.26
N ARG A 44 4.45 11.75 0.84
CA ARG A 44 5.88 11.59 0.99
C ARG A 44 6.38 10.52 0.03
N ARG A 45 7.62 10.68 -0.44
CA ARG A 45 8.23 9.72 -1.36
C ARG A 45 8.38 8.33 -0.77
N GLU A 46 8.31 8.22 0.56
CA GLU A 46 8.38 6.93 1.25
C GLU A 46 7.07 6.15 1.22
N ASN A 47 6.03 6.72 0.67
CA ASN A 47 4.73 6.07 0.60
C ASN A 47 4.47 5.52 -0.77
N ALA A 48 3.59 4.54 -0.82
CA ALA A 48 3.08 3.96 -2.05
C ALA A 48 1.56 3.85 -1.97
N ILE A 49 0.93 3.83 -3.12
CA ILE A 49 -0.52 3.69 -3.22
C ILE A 49 -0.81 2.33 -3.83
N VAL A 50 -1.73 1.62 -3.22
CA VAL A 50 -2.20 0.32 -3.70
C VAL A 50 -3.70 0.44 -3.96
N LEU A 51 -4.13 0.04 -5.16
CA LEU A 51 -5.53 0.00 -5.54
C LEU A 51 -5.97 -1.45 -5.67
N VAL A 52 -7.10 -1.78 -5.05
CA VAL A 52 -7.68 -3.11 -5.12
C VAL A 52 -9.17 -2.98 -5.34
N ALA A 53 -9.68 -3.69 -6.34
CA ALA A 53 -11.12 -3.83 -6.53
C ALA A 53 -11.53 -5.20 -6.01
N ALA A 54 -12.49 -5.23 -5.09
CA ALA A 54 -12.91 -6.46 -4.45
C ALA A 54 -14.39 -6.40 -4.12
N SER A 55 -14.97 -7.57 -3.89
CA SER A 55 -16.33 -7.63 -3.36
C SER A 55 -16.32 -7.26 -1.89
N GLU A 56 -17.45 -6.73 -1.42
CA GLU A 56 -17.59 -6.35 -0.02
C GLU A 56 -17.27 -7.51 0.92
N SER A 57 -17.65 -8.73 0.54
CA SER A 57 -17.41 -9.90 1.37
C SER A 57 -15.93 -10.21 1.57
N ARG A 58 -15.07 -9.71 0.70
CA ARG A 58 -13.63 -9.95 0.78
C ARG A 58 -12.86 -8.83 1.49
N VAL A 59 -13.53 -7.74 1.82
CA VAL A 59 -12.90 -6.62 2.52
C VAL A 59 -12.25 -7.04 3.85
N PRO A 60 -12.90 -7.85 4.69
CA PRO A 60 -12.26 -8.30 5.92
C PRO A 60 -10.94 -9.04 5.70
N ALA A 61 -10.87 -9.89 4.67
CA ALA A 61 -9.63 -10.59 4.33
C ALA A 61 -8.53 -9.61 3.91
N PHE A 62 -8.91 -8.60 3.12
CA PHE A 62 -7.98 -7.55 2.73
C PHE A 62 -7.44 -6.82 3.95
N LEU A 63 -8.33 -6.42 4.86
CA LEU A 63 -7.92 -5.70 6.07
C LEU A 63 -6.99 -6.53 6.94
N ALA A 64 -7.24 -7.84 7.04
CA ALA A 64 -6.37 -8.72 7.82
C ALA A 64 -4.95 -8.74 7.26
N ILE A 65 -4.83 -8.78 5.93
CA ILE A 65 -3.52 -8.77 5.28
C ILE A 65 -2.81 -7.43 5.53
N VAL A 66 -3.52 -6.33 5.43
CA VAL A 66 -2.93 -5.01 5.69
C VAL A 66 -2.44 -4.92 7.13
N ARG A 67 -3.24 -5.37 8.09
CA ARG A 67 -2.84 -5.34 9.50
C ARG A 67 -1.61 -6.17 9.77
N GLU A 68 -1.46 -7.28 9.09
CA GLU A 68 -0.31 -8.14 9.24
C GLU A 68 0.95 -7.53 8.63
N THR A 69 0.84 -6.95 7.44
CA THR A 69 2.02 -6.47 6.69
C THR A 69 2.41 -5.05 7.04
N CYS A 70 1.45 -4.23 7.44
CA CYS A 70 1.66 -2.79 7.65
C CYS A 70 1.56 -2.39 9.12
N ARG A 71 1.81 -3.33 10.03
CA ARG A 71 1.72 -3.03 11.45
C ARG A 71 2.72 -1.97 11.86
N THR A 72 2.30 -1.12 12.78
CA THR A 72 3.15 -0.10 13.34
C THR A 72 4.25 -0.73 14.18
N ARG A 73 5.47 -0.24 14.02
CA ARG A 73 6.62 -0.76 14.73
C ARG A 73 7.69 0.31 14.83
N ILE A 74 8.63 0.11 15.74
CA ILE A 74 9.74 1.04 15.92
C ILE A 74 10.96 0.50 15.17
N SER A 75 11.60 1.39 14.44
CA SER A 75 12.83 1.08 13.71
C SER A 75 13.86 2.16 14.00
N ASN A 76 15.12 1.81 13.89
CA ASN A 76 16.21 2.76 14.01
C ASN A 76 16.52 3.34 12.64
N TRP A 77 16.60 4.65 12.59
CA TRP A 77 16.90 5.38 11.38
C TRP A 77 18.10 6.28 11.61
N LEU A 78 19.02 6.25 10.67
CA LEU A 78 20.23 7.06 10.75
C LEU A 78 20.09 8.22 9.77
N PRO A 79 19.99 9.46 10.28
CA PRO A 79 19.79 10.61 9.40
C PRO A 79 21.00 10.88 8.52
N PRO A 80 20.78 11.27 7.25
CA PRO A 80 21.87 11.69 6.39
C PRO A 80 22.40 13.04 6.83
N ILE A 81 23.73 13.20 6.76
CA ILE A 81 24.40 14.45 7.07
C ILE A 81 25.23 14.86 5.85
N ASP A 82 25.04 16.08 5.38
CA ASP A 82 25.63 16.54 4.12
C ASP A 82 27.07 17.02 4.26
N ASP A 83 27.56 17.20 5.47
CA ASP A 83 28.86 17.82 5.71
C ASP A 83 30.01 16.82 5.77
N GLY A 84 29.79 15.57 5.44
CA GLY A 84 30.82 14.53 5.43
C GLY A 84 31.10 13.92 6.79
N THR A 85 30.41 14.35 7.83
CA THR A 85 30.58 13.76 9.17
C THR A 85 29.63 12.60 9.43
N PHE A 86 28.84 12.23 8.45
CA PHE A 86 27.89 11.15 8.58
C PHE A 86 28.60 9.87 9.03
N GLY A 87 28.02 9.21 10.03
CA GLY A 87 28.59 8.01 10.59
C GLY A 87 29.58 8.24 11.72
N LEU A 88 30.11 9.47 11.85
CA LEU A 88 31.03 9.80 12.93
C LEU A 88 30.27 10.30 14.17
N TYR A 89 29.28 11.13 13.95
CA TYR A 89 28.52 11.75 15.03
C TYR A 89 27.03 11.44 14.98
N ALA A 90 26.55 10.89 13.86
CA ALA A 90 25.14 10.55 13.74
C ALA A 90 24.79 9.41 14.69
N GLN A 91 23.69 9.56 15.37
CA GLN A 91 23.15 8.52 16.22
C GLN A 91 21.82 8.05 15.65
N PRO A 92 21.52 6.74 15.75
CA PRO A 92 20.24 6.23 15.31
C PRO A 92 19.11 6.91 16.07
N ILE A 93 18.06 7.26 15.34
CA ILE A 93 16.85 7.81 15.91
C ILE A 93 15.78 6.73 15.83
N GLU A 94 15.11 6.50 16.94
CA GLU A 94 13.98 5.61 16.95
C GLU A 94 12.81 6.30 16.25
N VAL A 95 12.30 5.65 15.20
CA VAL A 95 11.16 6.17 14.45
C VAL A 95 10.08 5.10 14.39
N GLU A 96 8.85 5.56 14.46
CA GLU A 96 7.70 4.67 14.28
C GLU A 96 7.43 4.54 12.79
N ILE A 97 7.42 3.32 12.30
CA ILE A 97 7.13 3.03 10.90
C ILE A 97 5.95 2.08 10.81
N GLY A 98 5.41 1.97 9.61
CA GLY A 98 4.26 1.12 9.35
C GLY A 98 2.96 1.91 9.40
N GLY A 99 1.86 1.17 9.47
CA GLY A 99 0.55 1.76 9.39
C GLY A 99 0.08 1.93 7.95
N ALA A 100 -1.19 2.26 7.81
CA ALA A 100 -1.81 2.43 6.50
C ALA A 100 -3.01 3.35 6.64
N VAL A 101 -3.29 4.07 5.57
CA VAL A 101 -4.55 4.81 5.44
C VAL A 101 -5.35 4.14 4.34
N LEU A 102 -6.59 3.82 4.64
CA LEU A 102 -7.45 3.06 3.75
C LEU A 102 -8.73 3.83 3.44
N PHE A 103 -9.09 3.84 2.18
CA PHE A 103 -10.37 4.36 1.73
C PHE A 103 -11.08 3.24 0.99
N ALA A 104 -12.29 2.90 1.40
CA ALA A 104 -13.12 1.92 0.71
C ALA A 104 -14.32 2.65 0.12
N LEU A 105 -14.42 2.59 -1.19
CA LEU A 105 -15.45 3.32 -1.93
C LEU A 105 -16.35 2.33 -2.66
N PRO A 106 -17.66 2.57 -2.72
CA PRO A 106 -18.52 1.74 -3.55
C PRO A 106 -18.18 1.94 -5.02
N ILE A 107 -18.19 0.85 -5.77
CA ILE A 107 -18.05 0.90 -7.21
C ILE A 107 -19.45 0.93 -7.80
N GLU A 108 -19.77 2.02 -8.46
CA GLU A 108 -21.06 2.14 -9.11
C GLU A 108 -21.10 1.35 -10.41
N ARG A 109 -19.98 1.32 -11.13
CA ARG A 109 -19.90 0.62 -12.40
C ARG A 109 -18.44 0.28 -12.71
N ALA A 110 -18.21 -0.93 -13.19
CA ALA A 110 -16.91 -1.38 -13.66
C ALA A 110 -17.09 -2.17 -14.94
N GLU A 111 -16.29 -1.88 -15.95
CA GLU A 111 -16.35 -2.54 -17.25
C GLU A 111 -14.96 -2.86 -17.73
N LEU A 112 -14.79 -4.06 -18.26
CA LEU A 112 -13.61 -4.42 -19.02
C LEU A 112 -13.94 -4.18 -20.50
N LEU A 113 -13.17 -3.29 -21.10
CA LEU A 113 -13.36 -3.01 -22.52
C LEU A 113 -12.62 -4.05 -23.34
N THR A 114 -13.37 -4.93 -24.00
CA THR A 114 -12.78 -6.07 -24.69
C THR A 114 -11.91 -5.69 -25.87
N GLN A 115 -12.07 -4.48 -26.37
CA GLN A 115 -11.25 -3.97 -27.47
C GLN A 115 -9.90 -3.42 -27.01
N PHE A 116 -9.71 -3.30 -25.70
CA PHE A 116 -8.49 -2.75 -25.16
C PHE A 116 -7.45 -3.87 -25.09
N SER A 117 -6.53 -3.87 -26.02
CA SER A 117 -5.58 -4.95 -26.19
C SER A 117 -4.19 -4.62 -25.61
N GLY A 118 -4.11 -3.60 -24.80
CA GLY A 118 -2.84 -3.21 -24.18
C GLY A 118 -2.45 -4.02 -22.95
N PHE A 119 -3.26 -4.97 -22.58
CA PHE A 119 -2.99 -5.80 -21.41
C PHE A 119 -2.50 -7.18 -21.79
#